data_7feac802199422b7701acfb9a26a1f40
#
_entry.id   7feac802199422b7701acfb9a26a1f40
#
_cell.length_a   1.000
_cell.length_b   1.000
_cell.length_c   1.000
_cell.angle_alpha   90.00
_cell.angle_beta   90.00
_cell.angle_gamma   90.00
#
_symmetry.space_group_name_H-M   'P 1'
#
loop_
_entity.id
_entity.type
_entity.pdbx_description
1 polymer ?
#
loop_
_entity_poly.entity_id
_entity_poly.type
_entity_poly.pdbx_seq_one_letter_code
_entity_poly.pdbx_strand_id
1 'polypeptide(L)'
;LFNYLFAKKNNGTFILRVEDTDQTRFVPGAEAYIEAALAWCGIEPDEVGTKAGGDKGPYRQSERSELYKRELKRLLDSGHAYKAFDSSEAIAEMRTEAEANGNVWQYDAKTRMTMRNSLTLSAQEVAQIEEEGQPYTIRFKMPESPRDVRVSDEIRGEIRVNTAVLDDKVLMKADGLPTYHLANVVDDHHMEISHVIRVEEWLPSAPLHVLLYEAFQWSPPAFAHLPLILKPTGNGKLSKRDGDKGGFPIFPLAWEDPKTGQVSKGYKENGYLPEAFLNMLLLLGWSSGDERELYSLKEAVAAFSMEHVTKSGARFNPDKAVWFNEQYIRSGDSSRWIEPLKKLNEDTMKEWSNIQCQQVLDMMLERVQFLHEIGDHAYLFEGPKNFDEKLIRKKWKPETAG
;
A
#
# COMPACT_ATOMS: atom_id res chain seq x y z
N LEU A 1 -0.84 7.07 -2.48
CA LEU A 1 -1.44 8.25 -3.09
C LEU A 1 -1.84 9.30 -2.04
N PHE A 2 -2.71 9.01 -1.07
CA PHE A 2 -3.22 10.01 -0.12
C PHE A 2 -2.11 10.69 0.71
N ASN A 3 -1.10 9.93 1.15
CA ASN A 3 0.09 10.52 1.80
C ASN A 3 0.80 11.55 0.90
N TYR A 4 0.96 11.22 -0.40
CA TYR A 4 1.55 12.13 -1.37
C TYR A 4 0.71 13.40 -1.56
N LEU A 5 -0.61 13.23 -1.77
CA LEU A 5 -1.51 14.36 -1.96
C LEU A 5 -1.51 15.29 -0.75
N PHE A 6 -1.57 14.71 0.45
CA PHE A 6 -1.54 15.46 1.70
C PHE A 6 -0.22 16.20 1.88
N ALA A 7 0.92 15.54 1.70
CA ALA A 7 2.24 16.16 1.82
C ALA A 7 2.39 17.32 0.82
N LYS A 8 2.09 17.08 -0.46
CA LYS A 8 2.27 18.11 -1.51
C LYS A 8 1.31 19.31 -1.34
N LYS A 9 0.07 19.08 -0.90
CA LYS A 9 -0.87 20.16 -0.61
C LYS A 9 -0.38 21.07 0.51
N ASN A 10 0.27 20.51 1.51
CA ASN A 10 0.76 21.24 2.68
C ASN A 10 2.24 21.68 2.54
N ASN A 11 2.82 21.61 1.34
CA ASN A 11 4.23 21.90 1.08
C ASN A 11 5.18 21.07 1.96
N GLY A 12 4.76 19.87 2.31
CA GLY A 12 5.54 18.91 3.09
C GLY A 12 6.42 18.03 2.22
N THR A 13 7.29 17.27 2.88
CA THR A 13 8.21 16.31 2.27
C THR A 13 7.56 14.94 2.21
N PHE A 14 7.56 14.30 1.05
CA PHE A 14 7.09 12.93 0.86
C PHE A 14 8.27 11.97 0.87
N ILE A 15 8.35 11.14 1.91
CA ILE A 15 9.43 10.18 2.15
C ILE A 15 8.95 8.77 1.76
N LEU A 16 9.81 8.01 1.07
CA LEU A 16 9.61 6.57 0.87
C LEU A 16 10.53 5.80 1.83
N ARG A 17 9.93 5.21 2.87
CA ARG A 17 10.59 4.36 3.85
C ARG A 17 10.32 2.88 3.54
N VAL A 18 11.38 2.09 3.52
CA VAL A 18 11.31 0.64 3.32
C VAL A 18 11.26 -0.07 4.68
N GLU A 19 10.17 -0.77 4.94
CA GLU A 19 9.92 -1.51 6.18
C GLU A 19 10.31 -2.98 5.99
N ASP A 20 11.61 -3.28 6.04
CA ASP A 20 12.23 -4.58 5.77
C ASP A 20 12.66 -5.35 7.03
N THR A 21 12.10 -5.04 8.19
CA THR A 21 12.41 -5.73 9.47
C THR A 21 11.86 -7.15 9.55
N ASP A 22 10.93 -7.55 8.67
CA ASP A 22 10.45 -8.92 8.56
C ASP A 22 11.15 -9.66 7.40
N GLN A 23 12.33 -10.18 7.70
CA GLN A 23 13.16 -10.91 6.72
C GLN A 23 12.49 -12.19 6.18
N THR A 24 11.50 -12.75 6.89
CA THR A 24 10.76 -13.94 6.42
C THR A 24 9.83 -13.62 5.26
N ARG A 25 9.44 -12.37 5.13
CA ARG A 25 8.59 -11.83 4.06
C ARG A 25 9.36 -11.08 2.99
N PHE A 26 10.69 -11.12 3.03
CA PHE A 26 11.50 -10.45 2.01
C PHE A 26 11.16 -10.97 0.61
N VAL A 27 10.92 -10.06 -0.32
CA VAL A 27 10.61 -10.35 -1.72
C VAL A 27 11.63 -9.65 -2.61
N PRO A 28 12.52 -10.40 -3.27
CA PRO A 28 13.50 -9.82 -4.19
C PRO A 28 12.83 -8.94 -5.26
N GLY A 29 13.39 -7.76 -5.51
CA GLY A 29 12.89 -6.84 -6.53
C GLY A 29 11.69 -5.96 -6.10
N ALA A 30 11.11 -6.16 -4.92
CA ALA A 30 9.94 -5.40 -4.46
C ALA A 30 10.20 -3.90 -4.37
N GLU A 31 11.38 -3.46 -3.90
CA GLU A 31 11.72 -2.05 -3.82
C GLU A 31 11.77 -1.38 -5.21
N ALA A 32 12.50 -1.99 -6.15
CA ALA A 32 12.58 -1.48 -7.51
C ALA A 32 11.21 -1.43 -8.19
N TYR A 33 10.35 -2.42 -7.89
CA TYR A 33 8.97 -2.44 -8.35
C TYR A 33 8.15 -1.28 -7.79
N ILE A 34 8.27 -0.99 -6.48
CA ILE A 34 7.58 0.15 -5.83
C ILE A 34 8.02 1.47 -6.46
N GLU A 35 9.33 1.67 -6.64
CA GLU A 35 9.86 2.89 -7.27
C GLU A 35 9.38 3.03 -8.72
N ALA A 36 9.40 1.95 -9.50
CA ALA A 36 8.90 1.95 -10.87
C ALA A 36 7.38 2.23 -10.95
N ALA A 37 6.59 1.69 -10.01
CA ALA A 37 5.16 1.93 -9.93
C ALA A 37 4.84 3.39 -9.58
N LEU A 38 5.58 3.97 -8.62
CA LEU A 38 5.46 5.38 -8.26
C LEU A 38 5.86 6.29 -9.44
N ALA A 39 6.97 5.97 -10.10
CA ALA A 39 7.43 6.72 -11.26
C ALA A 39 6.44 6.67 -12.42
N TRP A 40 5.84 5.51 -12.69
CA TRP A 40 4.78 5.38 -13.70
C TRP A 40 3.57 6.27 -13.37
N CYS A 41 3.23 6.41 -12.09
CA CYS A 41 2.16 7.28 -11.63
C CYS A 41 2.54 8.77 -11.59
N GLY A 42 3.79 9.15 -11.88
CA GLY A 42 4.27 10.52 -11.68
C GLY A 42 4.34 10.96 -10.22
N ILE A 43 4.36 9.98 -9.29
CA ILE A 43 4.53 10.22 -7.85
C ILE A 43 6.01 10.05 -7.52
N GLU A 44 6.69 11.17 -7.31
CA GLU A 44 8.11 11.13 -6.96
C GLU A 44 8.31 11.41 -5.48
N PRO A 45 8.94 10.49 -4.72
CA PRO A 45 9.40 10.78 -3.37
C PRO A 45 10.47 11.89 -3.39
N ASP A 46 10.37 12.80 -2.43
CA ASP A 46 11.39 13.82 -2.20
C ASP A 46 12.64 13.20 -1.59
N GLU A 47 12.43 12.22 -0.68
CA GLU A 47 13.47 11.46 -0.02
C GLU A 47 13.22 9.95 -0.14
N VAL A 48 14.27 9.22 -0.55
CA VAL A 48 14.26 7.75 -0.69
C VAL A 48 15.69 7.20 -0.65
N GLY A 49 15.85 5.93 -0.26
CA GLY A 49 17.15 5.28 -0.09
C GLY A 49 18.06 5.25 -1.33
N THR A 50 17.47 5.33 -2.53
CA THR A 50 18.21 5.32 -3.81
C THR A 50 18.62 6.72 -4.29
N LYS A 51 18.05 7.79 -3.73
CA LYS A 51 18.42 9.17 -4.05
C LYS A 51 19.34 9.73 -2.96
N ALA A 52 20.47 10.29 -3.35
CA ALA A 52 21.33 11.03 -2.44
C ALA A 52 20.66 12.36 -2.06
N GLY A 53 20.59 12.65 -0.77
CA GLY A 53 20.15 13.95 -0.26
C GLY A 53 18.77 13.90 0.40
N GLY A 54 18.77 13.83 1.68
CA GLY A 54 17.67 13.96 2.60
C GLY A 54 18.21 13.84 4.01
N ASP A 55 17.60 14.54 4.96
CA ASP A 55 18.11 14.63 6.34
C ASP A 55 17.58 13.51 7.24
N LYS A 56 16.63 12.70 6.76
CA LYS A 56 15.89 11.71 7.57
C LYS A 56 16.38 10.27 7.40
N GLY A 57 17.38 10.04 6.54
CA GLY A 57 17.96 8.70 6.33
C GLY A 57 18.63 8.09 7.57
N PRO A 58 18.98 6.80 7.50
CA PRO A 58 18.70 5.83 6.43
C PRO A 58 17.20 5.57 6.26
N TYR A 59 16.78 5.22 5.01
CA TYR A 59 15.36 5.02 4.69
C TYR A 59 14.93 3.54 4.69
N ARG A 60 15.87 2.62 4.96
CA ARG A 60 15.59 1.21 5.25
C ARG A 60 15.62 0.98 6.74
N GLN A 61 14.61 0.31 7.26
CA GLN A 61 14.52 0.03 8.70
C GLN A 61 15.65 -0.90 9.17
N SER A 62 16.07 -1.87 8.37
CA SER A 62 17.20 -2.74 8.70
C SER A 62 18.53 -1.97 8.92
N GLU A 63 18.70 -0.82 8.31
CA GLU A 63 19.88 0.04 8.47
C GLU A 63 19.82 0.94 9.71
N ARG A 64 18.71 0.95 10.44
CA ARG A 64 18.45 1.81 11.61
C ARG A 64 18.56 1.07 12.94
N SER A 65 19.12 -0.13 12.97
CA SER A 65 19.15 -1.01 14.15
C SER A 65 19.71 -0.33 15.40
N GLU A 66 20.77 0.46 15.29
CA GLU A 66 21.38 1.16 16.44
C GLU A 66 20.43 2.25 17.02
N LEU A 67 19.66 2.90 16.17
CA LEU A 67 18.62 3.83 16.61
C LEU A 67 17.56 3.10 17.45
N TYR A 68 17.05 1.97 16.95
CA TYR A 68 16.03 1.19 17.67
C TYR A 68 16.54 0.65 19.00
N LYS A 69 17.77 0.16 19.05
CA LYS A 69 18.40 -0.32 20.30
C LYS A 69 18.52 0.81 21.32
N ARG A 70 18.93 2.00 20.88
CA ARG A 70 19.07 3.18 21.75
C ARG A 70 17.72 3.58 22.34
N GLU A 71 16.68 3.69 21.51
CA GLU A 71 15.36 4.08 21.98
C GLU A 71 14.71 2.97 22.84
N LEU A 72 14.91 1.70 22.48
CA LEU A 72 14.46 0.59 23.27
C LEU A 72 15.10 0.55 24.66
N LYS A 73 16.39 0.89 24.77
CA LYS A 73 17.08 1.02 26.05
C LYS A 73 16.40 2.07 26.94
N ARG A 74 15.93 3.18 26.40
CA ARG A 74 15.17 4.19 27.15
C ARG A 74 13.90 3.63 27.75
N LEU A 75 13.17 2.77 27.01
CA LEU A 75 11.96 2.10 27.53
C LEU A 75 12.29 1.09 28.64
N LEU A 76 13.40 0.37 28.51
CA LEU A 76 13.87 -0.55 29.56
C LEU A 76 14.28 0.22 30.81
N ASP A 77 15.10 1.27 30.68
CA ASP A 77 15.61 2.07 31.80
C ASP A 77 14.46 2.80 32.55
N SER A 78 13.41 3.20 31.82
CA SER A 78 12.22 3.86 32.39
C SER A 78 11.16 2.87 32.90
N GLY A 79 11.38 1.56 32.75
CA GLY A 79 10.45 0.52 33.23
C GLY A 79 9.18 0.36 32.36
N HIS A 80 9.15 0.92 31.14
CA HIS A 80 8.05 0.76 30.20
C HIS A 80 8.20 -0.45 29.27
N ALA A 81 9.34 -1.13 29.34
CA ALA A 81 9.58 -2.39 28.64
C ALA A 81 10.35 -3.36 29.55
N TYR A 82 10.34 -4.62 29.20
CA TYR A 82 11.02 -5.67 29.97
C TYR A 82 11.44 -6.83 29.06
N LYS A 83 12.44 -7.62 29.49
CA LYS A 83 12.93 -8.81 28.79
C LYS A 83 12.06 -10.00 29.14
N ALA A 84 11.63 -10.77 28.14
CA ALA A 84 10.84 -11.99 28.28
C ALA A 84 11.59 -13.18 27.66
N PHE A 85 11.77 -14.23 28.46
CA PHE A 85 12.60 -15.40 28.17
C PHE A 85 11.78 -16.65 27.80
N ASP A 86 10.45 -16.52 27.73
CA ASP A 86 9.58 -17.62 27.33
C ASP A 86 9.76 -17.91 25.83
N SER A 87 9.86 -19.19 25.49
CA SER A 87 9.93 -19.60 24.08
C SER A 87 8.61 -19.44 23.35
N SER A 88 8.66 -19.35 22.03
CA SER A 88 7.47 -19.32 21.16
C SER A 88 6.59 -20.55 21.34
N GLU A 89 7.22 -21.71 21.54
CA GLU A 89 6.57 -22.99 21.73
C GLU A 89 5.78 -23.00 23.06
N ALA A 90 6.40 -22.58 24.16
CA ALA A 90 5.74 -22.49 25.46
C ALA A 90 4.52 -21.53 25.42
N ILE A 91 4.67 -20.39 24.75
CA ILE A 91 3.56 -19.44 24.57
C ILE A 91 2.45 -20.06 23.69
N ALA A 92 2.80 -20.83 22.65
CA ALA A 92 1.83 -21.51 21.79
C ALA A 92 1.05 -22.59 22.56
N GLU A 93 1.74 -23.38 23.39
CA GLU A 93 1.13 -24.39 24.25
C GLU A 93 0.10 -23.75 25.21
N MET A 94 0.44 -22.65 25.90
CA MET A 94 -0.46 -21.93 26.80
C MET A 94 -1.72 -21.42 26.07
N ARG A 95 -1.55 -20.93 24.83
CA ARG A 95 -2.70 -20.50 24.00
C ARG A 95 -3.60 -21.68 23.65
N THR A 96 -3.01 -22.79 23.21
CA THR A 96 -3.76 -23.99 22.86
C THR A 96 -4.53 -24.57 24.05
N GLU A 97 -3.91 -24.60 25.23
CA GLU A 97 -4.54 -25.06 26.45
C GLU A 97 -5.72 -24.15 26.87
N ALA A 98 -5.53 -22.83 26.77
CA ALA A 98 -6.58 -21.88 27.08
C ALA A 98 -7.78 -22.02 26.10
N GLU A 99 -7.50 -22.14 24.79
CA GLU A 99 -8.52 -22.35 23.76
C GLU A 99 -9.31 -23.65 23.99
N ALA A 100 -8.60 -24.73 24.36
CA ALA A 100 -9.25 -26.03 24.69
C ALA A 100 -10.20 -25.89 25.87
N ASN A 101 -9.95 -24.95 26.80
CA ASN A 101 -10.79 -24.63 27.95
C ASN A 101 -11.83 -23.50 27.67
N GLY A 102 -11.99 -23.07 26.40
CA GLY A 102 -12.90 -22.01 26.00
C GLY A 102 -12.49 -20.60 26.44
N ASN A 103 -11.21 -20.40 26.78
CA ASN A 103 -10.63 -19.13 27.21
C ASN A 103 -9.70 -18.56 26.16
N VAL A 104 -9.51 -17.24 26.18
CA VAL A 104 -8.48 -16.54 25.39
C VAL A 104 -7.30 -16.21 26.30
N TRP A 105 -6.11 -16.70 25.93
CA TRP A 105 -4.89 -16.37 26.64
C TRP A 105 -4.13 -15.25 25.91
N GLN A 106 -3.67 -14.28 26.66
CA GLN A 106 -2.83 -13.18 26.17
C GLN A 106 -1.65 -12.98 27.13
N TYR A 107 -0.52 -12.55 26.58
CA TYR A 107 0.61 -12.11 27.38
C TYR A 107 0.36 -10.66 27.81
N ASP A 108 -0.32 -10.47 28.93
CA ASP A 108 -0.83 -9.17 29.40
C ASP A 108 -0.31 -8.80 30.82
N ALA A 109 -0.83 -7.72 31.37
CA ALA A 109 -0.45 -7.23 32.70
C ALA A 109 -0.67 -8.24 33.83
N LYS A 110 -1.55 -9.23 33.67
CA LYS A 110 -1.83 -10.27 34.65
C LYS A 110 -0.95 -11.50 34.42
N THR A 111 -0.98 -12.02 33.22
CA THR A 111 -0.29 -13.26 32.86
C THR A 111 1.23 -13.11 32.90
N ARG A 112 1.80 -11.93 32.58
CA ARG A 112 3.25 -11.71 32.66
C ARG A 112 3.85 -12.03 34.03
N MET A 113 3.06 -11.92 35.11
CA MET A 113 3.55 -12.21 36.48
C MET A 113 3.70 -13.70 36.78
N THR A 114 3.19 -14.57 35.90
CA THR A 114 3.38 -16.03 35.95
C THR A 114 4.37 -16.54 34.88
N MET A 115 4.92 -15.63 34.10
CA MET A 115 5.81 -15.91 32.98
C MET A 115 7.28 -15.67 33.36
N ARG A 116 8.20 -16.25 32.59
CA ARG A 116 9.65 -16.13 32.80
C ARG A 116 10.18 -14.84 32.16
N ASN A 117 10.31 -13.79 32.94
CA ASN A 117 10.74 -12.49 32.45
C ASN A 117 11.50 -11.69 33.51
N SER A 118 12.08 -10.55 33.12
CA SER A 118 12.90 -9.71 34.03
C SER A 118 12.10 -9.00 35.14
N LEU A 119 10.77 -9.12 35.18
CA LEU A 119 9.95 -8.63 36.27
C LEU A 119 9.70 -9.70 37.36
N THR A 120 9.84 -10.98 37.00
CA THR A 120 9.58 -12.15 37.88
C THR A 120 10.85 -12.84 38.34
N LEU A 121 11.93 -12.70 37.59
CA LEU A 121 13.25 -13.24 37.92
C LEU A 121 14.10 -12.23 38.70
N SER A 122 15.04 -12.75 39.48
CA SER A 122 16.04 -11.90 40.15
C SER A 122 17.04 -11.34 39.13
N ALA A 123 17.70 -10.24 39.51
CA ALA A 123 18.74 -9.64 38.65
C ALA A 123 19.89 -10.60 38.35
N GLN A 124 20.20 -11.52 39.26
CA GLN A 124 21.26 -12.55 39.07
C GLN A 124 20.83 -13.57 38.03
N GLU A 125 19.58 -14.08 38.06
CA GLU A 125 19.05 -15.00 37.09
C GLU A 125 18.98 -14.37 35.70
N VAL A 126 18.54 -13.10 35.62
CA VAL A 126 18.52 -12.38 34.32
C VAL A 126 19.94 -12.26 33.74
N ALA A 127 20.93 -11.87 34.59
CA ALA A 127 22.31 -11.72 34.14
C ALA A 127 22.90 -13.07 33.69
N GLN A 128 22.61 -14.16 34.37
CA GLN A 128 23.04 -15.50 33.99
C GLN A 128 22.45 -15.93 32.64
N ILE A 129 21.14 -15.72 32.43
CA ILE A 129 20.46 -16.03 31.16
C ILE A 129 21.10 -15.27 30.00
N GLU A 130 21.46 -14.01 30.22
CA GLU A 130 22.10 -13.16 29.21
C GLU A 130 23.55 -13.61 28.94
N GLU A 131 24.31 -13.98 29.97
CA GLU A 131 25.66 -14.50 29.83
C GLU A 131 25.70 -15.85 29.08
N GLU A 132 24.69 -16.69 29.32
CA GLU A 132 24.49 -17.95 28.60
C GLU A 132 24.04 -17.74 27.12
N GLY A 133 23.74 -16.51 26.72
CA GLY A 133 23.29 -16.18 25.36
C GLY A 133 21.90 -16.72 25.01
N GLN A 134 21.05 -16.99 26.01
CA GLN A 134 19.68 -17.44 25.75
C GLN A 134 18.89 -16.36 24.99
N PRO A 135 18.14 -16.73 23.94
CA PRO A 135 17.35 -15.77 23.21
C PRO A 135 16.20 -15.21 24.07
N TYR A 136 15.92 -13.93 23.92
CA TYR A 136 14.80 -13.28 24.59
C TYR A 136 14.13 -12.25 23.68
N THR A 137 12.90 -11.94 23.97
CA THR A 137 12.18 -10.84 23.34
C THR A 137 12.07 -9.67 24.33
N ILE A 138 11.89 -8.45 23.81
CA ILE A 138 11.55 -7.30 24.66
C ILE A 138 10.12 -6.92 24.39
N ARG A 139 9.33 -6.81 25.48
CA ARG A 139 7.90 -6.50 25.42
C ARG A 139 7.61 -5.13 26.02
N PHE A 140 6.61 -4.47 25.45
CA PHE A 140 6.04 -3.29 26.08
C PHE A 140 5.31 -3.69 27.37
N LYS A 141 5.55 -2.95 28.45
CA LYS A 141 4.89 -3.19 29.74
C LYS A 141 3.57 -2.41 29.80
N MET A 142 2.45 -3.07 29.51
CA MET A 142 1.14 -2.46 29.69
C MET A 142 0.92 -2.00 31.13
N PRO A 143 0.20 -0.89 31.36
CA PRO A 143 -0.11 -0.40 32.70
C PRO A 143 -0.73 -1.49 33.59
N GLU A 144 -0.29 -1.56 34.87
CA GLU A 144 -0.82 -2.53 35.84
C GLU A 144 -2.27 -2.21 36.20
N SER A 145 -2.57 -0.93 36.36
CA SER A 145 -3.95 -0.47 36.56
C SER A 145 -4.58 -0.14 35.22
N PRO A 146 -5.66 -0.82 34.84
CA PRO A 146 -6.36 -0.55 33.58
C PRO A 146 -6.81 0.91 33.49
N ARG A 147 -6.60 1.51 32.32
CA ARG A 147 -7.04 2.86 32.00
C ARG A 147 -7.47 2.97 30.55
N ASP A 148 -8.23 3.98 30.23
CA ASP A 148 -8.59 4.27 28.85
C ASP A 148 -7.46 5.02 28.13
N VAL A 149 -7.13 4.53 26.94
CA VAL A 149 -6.27 5.21 25.95
C VAL A 149 -7.17 5.85 24.93
N ARG A 150 -6.94 7.14 24.67
CA ARG A 150 -7.66 7.91 23.64
C ARG A 150 -6.81 8.03 22.40
N VAL A 151 -7.36 7.66 21.28
CA VAL A 151 -6.78 7.88 19.95
C VAL A 151 -7.65 8.90 19.25
N SER A 152 -7.10 10.07 18.98
CA SER A 152 -7.76 11.06 18.11
C SER A 152 -7.44 10.73 16.68
N ASP A 153 -8.47 10.42 15.89
CA ASP A 153 -8.34 10.06 14.48
C ASP A 153 -9.13 11.05 13.63
N GLU A 154 -8.48 11.63 12.63
CA GLU A 154 -9.10 12.67 11.80
C GLU A 154 -10.29 12.18 10.97
N ILE A 155 -10.31 10.88 10.65
CA ILE A 155 -11.39 10.27 9.86
C ILE A 155 -12.41 9.59 10.77
N ARG A 156 -11.95 8.81 11.76
CA ARG A 156 -12.80 7.98 12.63
C ARG A 156 -13.33 8.71 13.85
N GLY A 157 -12.73 9.86 14.19
CA GLY A 157 -13.01 10.61 15.41
C GLY A 157 -12.29 10.04 16.65
N GLU A 158 -12.80 10.35 17.84
CA GLU A 158 -12.20 9.87 19.08
C GLU A 158 -12.52 8.38 19.33
N ILE A 159 -11.48 7.57 19.46
CA ILE A 159 -11.53 6.14 19.77
C ILE A 159 -10.99 5.94 21.17
N ARG A 160 -11.70 5.17 21.99
CA ARG A 160 -11.29 4.84 23.36
C ARG A 160 -11.13 3.34 23.50
N VAL A 161 -9.97 2.92 23.96
CA VAL A 161 -9.66 1.51 24.22
C VAL A 161 -9.12 1.36 25.62
N ASN A 162 -9.70 0.46 26.41
CA ASN A 162 -9.20 0.17 27.74
C ASN A 162 -7.97 -0.74 27.67
N THR A 163 -6.92 -0.40 28.41
CA THR A 163 -5.66 -1.16 28.41
C THR A 163 -5.81 -2.59 28.93
N ALA A 164 -6.89 -2.92 29.64
CA ALA A 164 -7.17 -4.29 30.09
C ALA A 164 -7.36 -5.32 28.96
N VAL A 165 -7.67 -4.84 27.73
CA VAL A 165 -7.83 -5.73 26.55
C VAL A 165 -6.57 -5.79 25.68
N LEU A 166 -5.51 -5.08 26.06
CA LEU A 166 -4.25 -5.02 25.32
C LEU A 166 -3.24 -5.98 25.93
N ASP A 167 -2.48 -6.63 25.06
CA ASP A 167 -1.37 -7.50 25.43
C ASP A 167 -0.02 -6.76 25.47
N ASP A 168 0.92 -7.29 26.20
CA ASP A 168 2.31 -6.80 26.24
C ASP A 168 3.00 -7.18 24.93
N LYS A 169 2.81 -6.35 23.89
CA LYS A 169 3.33 -6.60 22.53
C LYS A 169 4.86 -6.69 22.54
N VAL A 170 5.37 -7.60 21.74
CA VAL A 170 6.80 -7.68 21.44
C VAL A 170 7.22 -6.41 20.69
N LEU A 171 8.23 -5.74 21.20
CA LEU A 171 8.86 -4.57 20.58
C LEU A 171 10.13 -4.96 19.83
N MET A 172 10.91 -5.88 20.39
CA MET A 172 12.13 -6.42 19.79
C MET A 172 12.07 -7.94 19.78
N LYS A 173 12.31 -8.53 18.63
CA LYS A 173 12.36 -9.98 18.43
C LYS A 173 13.66 -10.56 18.95
N ALA A 174 13.72 -11.89 19.14
CA ALA A 174 14.91 -12.59 19.60
C ALA A 174 16.09 -12.53 18.60
N ASP A 175 15.82 -12.25 17.33
CA ASP A 175 16.83 -12.01 16.30
C ASP A 175 17.47 -10.61 16.36
N GLY A 176 17.03 -9.76 17.29
CA GLY A 176 17.52 -8.40 17.47
C GLY A 176 16.90 -7.37 16.51
N LEU A 177 15.89 -7.77 15.72
CA LEU A 177 15.15 -6.85 14.86
C LEU A 177 13.90 -6.32 15.56
N PRO A 178 13.55 -5.04 15.39
CA PRO A 178 12.33 -4.49 15.96
C PRO A 178 11.09 -5.08 15.28
N THR A 179 9.99 -5.10 16.02
CA THR A 179 8.69 -5.30 15.39
C THR A 179 8.22 -3.99 14.73
N TYR A 180 7.21 -4.10 13.87
CA TYR A 180 6.54 -2.95 13.26
C TYR A 180 6.18 -1.86 14.28
N HIS A 181 5.70 -2.25 15.47
CA HIS A 181 5.23 -1.29 16.47
C HIS A 181 6.34 -0.36 16.97
N LEU A 182 7.52 -0.90 17.29
CA LEU A 182 8.65 -0.10 17.75
C LEU A 182 9.25 0.71 16.59
N ALA A 183 9.53 0.02 15.47
CA ALA A 183 10.18 0.64 14.33
C ALA A 183 9.36 1.81 13.77
N ASN A 184 8.04 1.63 13.60
CA ASN A 184 7.16 2.66 13.07
C ASN A 184 7.14 3.91 13.96
N VAL A 185 6.92 3.75 15.29
CA VAL A 185 6.86 4.87 16.23
C VAL A 185 8.19 5.62 16.31
N VAL A 186 9.32 4.89 16.37
CA VAL A 186 10.65 5.50 16.43
C VAL A 186 10.96 6.25 15.14
N ASP A 187 10.68 5.65 13.99
CA ASP A 187 10.92 6.29 12.70
C ASP A 187 10.02 7.50 12.48
N ASP A 188 8.75 7.38 12.78
CA ASP A 188 7.81 8.49 12.64
C ASP A 188 8.24 9.70 13.48
N HIS A 189 8.76 9.47 14.70
CA HIS A 189 9.31 10.54 15.52
C HIS A 189 10.59 11.15 14.92
N HIS A 190 11.59 10.33 14.58
CA HIS A 190 12.88 10.81 14.09
C HIS A 190 12.84 11.34 12.65
N MET A 191 11.87 10.91 11.85
CA MET A 191 11.60 11.45 10.52
C MET A 191 10.62 12.63 10.55
N GLU A 192 10.17 13.04 11.76
CA GLU A 192 9.25 14.17 11.97
C GLU A 192 7.94 14.03 11.17
N ILE A 193 7.39 12.80 11.15
CA ILE A 193 6.12 12.51 10.48
C ILE A 193 5.00 13.25 11.20
N SER A 194 4.31 14.12 10.47
CA SER A 194 3.21 14.92 11.02
C SER A 194 1.89 14.14 11.10
N HIS A 195 1.63 13.26 10.12
CA HIS A 195 0.39 12.50 10.01
C HIS A 195 0.66 11.05 9.63
N VAL A 196 0.06 10.13 10.36
CA VAL A 196 0.03 8.69 10.04
C VAL A 196 -1.27 8.37 9.33
N ILE A 197 -1.22 8.35 7.99
CA ILE A 197 -2.35 8.05 7.12
C ILE A 197 -2.20 6.61 6.64
N ARG A 198 -3.04 5.69 7.15
CA ARG A 198 -2.95 4.25 6.86
C ARG A 198 -4.32 3.59 6.86
N VAL A 199 -4.40 2.36 6.39
CA VAL A 199 -5.65 1.60 6.30
C VAL A 199 -6.15 1.21 7.70
N GLU A 200 -7.48 1.17 7.90
CA GLU A 200 -8.15 0.86 9.18
C GLU A 200 -7.81 -0.51 9.79
N GLU A 201 -7.22 -1.43 9.02
CA GLU A 201 -6.70 -2.70 9.56
C GLU A 201 -5.64 -2.48 10.66
N TRP A 202 -4.97 -1.32 10.66
CA TRP A 202 -3.99 -0.94 11.66
C TRP A 202 -4.57 -0.18 12.84
N LEU A 203 -5.87 0.11 12.84
CA LEU A 203 -6.54 0.82 13.91
C LEU A 203 -6.38 0.12 15.28
N PRO A 204 -6.45 -1.24 15.37
CA PRO A 204 -6.21 -1.94 16.64
C PRO A 204 -4.81 -1.73 17.22
N SER A 205 -3.83 -1.32 16.43
CA SER A 205 -2.47 -1.01 16.89
C SER A 205 -2.31 0.42 17.41
N ALA A 206 -3.22 1.32 17.08
CA ALA A 206 -3.11 2.74 17.42
C ALA A 206 -3.03 3.00 18.95
N PRO A 207 -3.78 2.29 19.82
CA PRO A 207 -3.65 2.47 21.28
C PRO A 207 -2.25 2.15 21.79
N LEU A 208 -1.62 1.08 21.31
CA LEU A 208 -0.24 0.75 21.65
C LEU A 208 0.73 1.84 21.18
N HIS A 209 0.53 2.38 19.96
CA HIS A 209 1.39 3.45 19.45
C HIS A 209 1.26 4.71 20.30
N VAL A 210 0.06 5.10 20.72
CA VAL A 210 -0.15 6.21 21.65
C VAL A 210 0.59 5.96 22.99
N LEU A 211 0.48 4.75 23.54
CA LEU A 211 1.20 4.37 24.76
C LEU A 211 2.72 4.41 24.60
N LEU A 212 3.24 4.06 23.43
CA LEU A 212 4.68 4.17 23.13
C LEU A 212 5.12 5.64 23.06
N TYR A 213 4.35 6.52 22.40
CA TYR A 213 4.62 7.96 22.41
C TYR A 213 4.61 8.53 23.83
N GLU A 214 3.64 8.15 24.67
CA GLU A 214 3.59 8.53 26.08
C GLU A 214 4.84 8.04 26.85
N ALA A 215 5.23 6.77 26.69
CA ALA A 215 6.37 6.17 27.35
C ALA A 215 7.70 6.82 26.95
N PHE A 216 7.83 7.24 25.69
CA PHE A 216 8.96 8.01 25.20
C PHE A 216 8.91 9.49 25.58
N GLN A 217 7.80 9.98 26.10
CA GLN A 217 7.52 11.40 26.34
C GLN A 217 7.57 12.23 25.04
N TRP A 218 7.12 11.64 23.93
CA TRP A 218 7.01 12.28 22.63
C TRP A 218 5.56 12.67 22.34
N SER A 219 5.39 13.74 21.56
CA SER A 219 4.08 14.08 21.02
C SER A 219 3.74 13.13 19.86
N PRO A 220 2.57 12.48 19.86
CA PRO A 220 2.17 11.63 18.75
C PRO A 220 1.85 12.47 17.51
N PRO A 221 2.03 11.93 16.29
CA PRO A 221 1.49 12.51 15.07
C PRO A 221 -0.04 12.47 15.07
N ALA A 222 -0.68 13.20 14.17
CA ALA A 222 -2.09 13.01 13.88
C ALA A 222 -2.33 11.65 13.21
N PHE A 223 -3.41 10.95 13.58
CA PHE A 223 -3.77 9.68 12.97
C PHE A 223 -4.96 9.84 12.03
N ALA A 224 -4.91 9.15 10.90
CA ALA A 224 -5.99 9.08 9.93
C ALA A 224 -6.10 7.66 9.37
N HIS A 225 -7.14 6.92 9.77
CA HIS A 225 -7.35 5.56 9.32
C HIS A 225 -8.35 5.50 8.17
N LEU A 226 -7.80 5.24 6.97
CA LEU A 226 -8.53 5.12 5.70
C LEU A 226 -9.45 3.90 5.70
N PRO A 227 -10.59 3.95 4.99
CA PRO A 227 -11.45 2.80 4.80
C PRO A 227 -10.78 1.70 3.97
N LEU A 228 -11.31 0.48 4.09
CA LEU A 228 -10.90 -0.63 3.23
C LEU A 228 -11.40 -0.43 1.80
N ILE A 229 -10.60 -0.88 0.84
CA ILE A 229 -11.08 -1.10 -0.53
C ILE A 229 -11.77 -2.46 -0.53
N LEU A 230 -13.07 -2.44 -0.81
CA LEU A 230 -13.92 -3.63 -0.84
C LEU A 230 -13.97 -4.23 -2.24
N LYS A 231 -14.12 -5.54 -2.32
CA LYS A 231 -14.30 -6.25 -3.59
C LYS A 231 -15.59 -5.84 -4.31
N PRO A 232 -15.65 -6.01 -5.66
CA PRO A 232 -16.79 -5.58 -6.47
C PRO A 232 -18.10 -6.18 -6.01
N THR A 233 -18.11 -7.45 -5.62
CA THR A 233 -19.29 -8.19 -5.21
C THR A 233 -19.08 -8.90 -3.86
N GLY A 234 -20.14 -9.01 -3.09
CA GLY A 234 -20.10 -9.60 -1.76
C GLY A 234 -19.43 -8.72 -0.71
N ASN A 235 -19.00 -9.30 0.41
CA ASN A 235 -18.39 -8.62 1.53
C ASN A 235 -16.89 -8.91 1.63
N GLY A 236 -16.13 -7.97 2.19
CA GLY A 236 -14.73 -8.11 2.51
C GLY A 236 -13.78 -7.29 1.61
N LYS A 237 -12.53 -7.29 2.02
CA LYS A 237 -11.44 -6.55 1.37
C LYS A 237 -11.13 -7.11 -0.01
N LEU A 238 -10.83 -6.22 -0.95
CA LEU A 238 -10.32 -6.58 -2.27
C LEU A 238 -8.97 -7.32 -2.15
N SER A 239 -8.85 -8.42 -2.88
CA SER A 239 -7.67 -9.28 -2.87
C SER A 239 -7.22 -9.64 -4.30
N LYS A 240 -5.98 -10.14 -4.43
CA LYS A 240 -5.46 -10.65 -5.72
C LYS A 240 -6.42 -11.68 -6.35
N ARG A 241 -6.97 -12.59 -5.54
CA ARG A 241 -7.90 -13.63 -6.02
C ARG A 241 -9.19 -13.05 -6.62
N ASP A 242 -9.61 -11.88 -6.18
CA ASP A 242 -10.80 -11.21 -6.73
C ASP A 242 -10.49 -10.64 -8.11
N GLY A 243 -9.28 -10.11 -8.33
CA GLY A 243 -8.80 -9.70 -9.65
C GLY A 243 -8.68 -10.87 -10.64
N ASP A 244 -8.06 -11.97 -10.20
CA ASP A 244 -7.92 -13.19 -11.02
C ASP A 244 -9.29 -13.75 -11.45
N LYS A 245 -10.28 -13.75 -10.56
CA LYS A 245 -11.64 -14.21 -10.85
C LYS A 245 -12.46 -13.23 -11.69
N GLY A 246 -12.26 -11.94 -11.45
CA GLY A 246 -13.00 -10.86 -12.10
C GLY A 246 -12.39 -10.39 -13.43
N GLY A 247 -11.20 -10.86 -13.78
CA GLY A 247 -10.50 -10.48 -15.01
C GLY A 247 -9.99 -9.04 -15.03
N PHE A 248 -9.74 -8.45 -13.86
CA PHE A 248 -9.20 -7.08 -13.76
C PHE A 248 -7.86 -7.07 -13.00
N PRO A 249 -6.94 -6.16 -13.35
CA PRO A 249 -5.64 -6.08 -12.72
C PRO A 249 -5.73 -5.57 -11.28
N ILE A 250 -4.80 -6.01 -10.43
CA ILE A 250 -4.65 -5.54 -9.05
C ILE A 250 -3.35 -4.72 -8.89
N PHE A 251 -2.32 -5.12 -9.62
CA PHE A 251 -1.02 -4.48 -9.56
C PHE A 251 -0.92 -3.28 -10.50
N PRO A 252 -0.23 -2.19 -10.15
CA PRO A 252 0.00 -1.08 -11.06
C PRO A 252 0.81 -1.48 -12.31
N LEU A 253 1.85 -2.28 -12.14
CA LEU A 253 2.72 -2.81 -13.20
C LEU A 253 2.68 -4.34 -13.20
N ALA A 254 3.19 -4.97 -14.27
CA ALA A 254 3.38 -6.42 -14.28
C ALA A 254 4.27 -6.86 -13.10
N TRP A 255 3.87 -7.94 -12.46
CA TRP A 255 4.58 -8.54 -11.35
C TRP A 255 4.84 -10.02 -11.61
N GLU A 256 6.10 -10.40 -11.56
CA GLU A 256 6.53 -11.81 -11.56
C GLU A 256 6.73 -12.27 -10.12
N ASP A 257 5.99 -13.29 -9.72
CA ASP A 257 6.14 -13.90 -8.40
C ASP A 257 7.49 -14.65 -8.34
N PRO A 258 8.44 -14.23 -7.50
CA PRO A 258 9.79 -14.81 -7.50
C PRO A 258 9.83 -16.27 -7.01
N LYS A 259 8.76 -16.77 -6.38
CA LYS A 259 8.65 -18.16 -5.91
C LYS A 259 8.07 -19.08 -6.97
N THR A 260 7.12 -18.59 -7.75
CA THR A 260 6.38 -19.42 -8.71
C THR A 260 6.70 -19.11 -10.16
N GLY A 261 7.35 -17.98 -10.45
CA GLY A 261 7.57 -17.46 -11.81
C GLY A 261 6.27 -17.02 -12.51
N GLN A 262 5.13 -17.00 -11.81
CA GLN A 262 3.87 -16.56 -12.39
C GLN A 262 3.87 -15.06 -12.61
N VAL A 263 3.63 -14.64 -13.86
CA VAL A 263 3.49 -13.24 -14.24
C VAL A 263 2.02 -12.82 -14.14
N SER A 264 1.75 -11.77 -13.32
CA SER A 264 0.47 -11.09 -13.26
C SER A 264 0.59 -9.77 -14.00
N LYS A 265 -0.24 -9.55 -15.04
CA LYS A 265 -0.30 -8.25 -15.73
C LYS A 265 -0.82 -7.17 -14.79
N GLY A 266 -0.20 -5.99 -14.85
CA GLY A 266 -0.66 -4.81 -14.11
C GLY A 266 -1.61 -3.93 -14.92
N TYR A 267 -2.05 -2.83 -14.32
CA TYR A 267 -2.87 -1.82 -15.01
C TYR A 267 -2.17 -1.29 -16.25
N LYS A 268 -0.86 -0.98 -16.17
CA LYS A 268 -0.07 -0.50 -17.30
C LYS A 268 -0.09 -1.46 -18.49
N GLU A 269 0.17 -2.75 -18.25
CA GLU A 269 0.23 -3.78 -19.32
C GLU A 269 -1.15 -4.13 -19.87
N ASN A 270 -2.22 -3.81 -19.15
CA ASN A 270 -3.60 -3.86 -19.63
C ASN A 270 -4.03 -2.58 -20.37
N GLY A 271 -3.11 -1.63 -20.56
CA GLY A 271 -3.35 -0.42 -21.38
C GLY A 271 -3.97 0.75 -20.63
N TYR A 272 -4.06 0.69 -19.29
CA TYR A 272 -4.52 1.83 -18.51
C TYR A 272 -3.48 2.94 -18.47
N LEU A 273 -3.95 4.17 -18.57
CA LEU A 273 -3.16 5.37 -18.39
C LEU A 273 -2.88 5.61 -16.90
N PRO A 274 -1.71 6.13 -16.53
CA PRO A 274 -1.40 6.43 -15.15
C PRO A 274 -2.36 7.44 -14.52
N GLU A 275 -2.83 8.43 -15.29
CA GLU A 275 -3.82 9.42 -14.83
C GLU A 275 -5.17 8.76 -14.52
N ALA A 276 -5.62 7.82 -15.35
CA ALA A 276 -6.85 7.07 -15.12
C ALA A 276 -6.75 6.20 -13.88
N PHE A 277 -5.63 5.51 -13.72
CA PHE A 277 -5.34 4.68 -12.54
C PHE A 277 -5.32 5.51 -11.26
N LEU A 278 -4.61 6.65 -11.25
CA LEU A 278 -4.57 7.55 -10.10
C LEU A 278 -5.93 8.12 -9.75
N ASN A 279 -6.70 8.54 -10.76
CA ASN A 279 -8.02 9.10 -10.54
C ASN A 279 -9.00 8.06 -9.98
N MET A 280 -8.92 6.82 -10.47
CA MET A 280 -9.66 5.70 -9.90
C MET A 280 -9.30 5.52 -8.40
N LEU A 281 -8.01 5.48 -8.07
CA LEU A 281 -7.55 5.33 -6.68
C LEU A 281 -7.97 6.51 -5.80
N LEU A 282 -7.95 7.73 -6.34
CA LEU A 282 -8.37 8.93 -5.63
C LEU A 282 -9.81 8.81 -5.13
N LEU A 283 -10.71 8.40 -6.00
CA LEU A 283 -12.14 8.30 -5.68
C LEU A 283 -12.52 7.01 -4.94
N LEU A 284 -11.56 6.12 -4.68
CA LEU A 284 -11.75 4.99 -3.77
C LEU A 284 -11.60 5.44 -2.30
N GLY A 285 -12.64 6.11 -1.81
CA GLY A 285 -12.71 6.54 -0.42
C GLY A 285 -12.51 8.04 -0.20
N TRP A 286 -12.45 8.84 -1.26
CA TRP A 286 -12.42 10.30 -1.19
C TRP A 286 -13.33 10.92 -2.26
N SER A 287 -13.87 12.10 -1.99
CA SER A 287 -14.56 12.95 -2.98
C SER A 287 -14.33 14.42 -2.64
N SER A 288 -14.36 15.29 -3.64
CA SER A 288 -14.26 16.74 -3.41
C SER A 288 -15.50 17.37 -2.75
N GLY A 289 -16.60 16.63 -2.69
CA GLY A 289 -17.89 17.13 -2.22
C GLY A 289 -18.75 17.78 -3.32
N ASP A 290 -18.24 17.83 -4.54
CA ASP A 290 -18.97 18.21 -5.76
C ASP A 290 -19.16 16.99 -6.69
N GLU A 291 -19.74 17.20 -7.87
CA GLU A 291 -19.97 16.13 -8.86
C GLU A 291 -18.76 15.84 -9.75
N ARG A 292 -17.64 16.49 -9.51
CA ARG A 292 -16.41 16.31 -10.32
C ARG A 292 -15.78 14.94 -10.07
N GLU A 293 -15.48 14.24 -11.15
CA GLU A 293 -14.85 12.92 -11.11
C GLU A 293 -13.48 12.84 -11.78
N LEU A 294 -13.08 13.84 -12.56
CA LEU A 294 -11.80 13.83 -13.29
C LEU A 294 -10.84 14.88 -12.73
N TYR A 295 -9.66 14.42 -12.33
CA TYR A 295 -8.62 15.24 -11.71
C TYR A 295 -7.26 14.90 -12.29
N SER A 296 -6.54 15.86 -12.83
CA SER A 296 -5.09 15.71 -12.98
C SER A 296 -4.43 15.55 -11.59
N LEU A 297 -3.24 14.99 -11.52
CA LEU A 297 -2.52 14.84 -10.24
C LEU A 297 -2.36 16.19 -9.52
N LYS A 298 -2.10 17.27 -10.27
CA LYS A 298 -1.97 18.62 -9.71
C LYS A 298 -3.29 19.11 -9.11
N GLU A 299 -4.41 18.89 -9.79
CA GLU A 299 -5.73 19.25 -9.29
C GLU A 299 -6.12 18.40 -8.09
N ALA A 300 -5.78 17.11 -8.11
CA ALA A 300 -5.99 16.22 -6.97
C ALA A 300 -5.21 16.71 -5.74
N VAL A 301 -3.95 17.13 -5.88
CA VAL A 301 -3.17 17.76 -4.79
C VAL A 301 -3.88 18.99 -4.26
N ALA A 302 -4.36 19.89 -5.13
CA ALA A 302 -5.02 21.13 -4.71
C ALA A 302 -6.36 20.86 -4.01
N ALA A 303 -7.15 19.90 -4.50
CA ALA A 303 -8.48 19.58 -3.99
C ALA A 303 -8.45 18.71 -2.72
N PHE A 304 -7.47 17.83 -2.57
CA PHE A 304 -7.44 16.83 -1.50
C PHE A 304 -7.63 17.43 -0.12
N SER A 305 -8.50 16.84 0.69
CA SER A 305 -8.63 17.16 2.11
C SER A 305 -9.01 15.90 2.90
N MET A 306 -8.52 15.81 4.12
CA MET A 306 -8.79 14.66 4.99
C MET A 306 -10.25 14.58 5.41
N GLU A 307 -10.92 15.73 5.53
CA GLU A 307 -12.34 15.84 5.90
C GLU A 307 -13.27 15.17 4.89
N HIS A 308 -12.84 15.10 3.63
CA HIS A 308 -13.59 14.49 2.54
C HIS A 308 -13.30 13.00 2.33
N VAL A 309 -12.46 12.42 3.17
CA VAL A 309 -12.24 10.95 3.18
C VAL A 309 -13.45 10.27 3.81
N THR A 310 -14.01 9.27 3.12
CA THR A 310 -15.19 8.55 3.61
C THR A 310 -14.84 7.63 4.77
N LYS A 311 -15.80 7.44 5.70
CA LYS A 311 -15.63 6.50 6.82
C LYS A 311 -15.94 5.05 6.44
N SER A 312 -16.80 4.84 5.45
CA SER A 312 -17.22 3.52 4.99
C SER A 312 -16.26 2.96 3.94
N GLY A 313 -16.15 1.63 3.87
CA GLY A 313 -15.34 0.97 2.85
C GLY A 313 -15.77 1.37 1.43
N ALA A 314 -14.78 1.65 0.59
CA ALA A 314 -14.99 2.02 -0.81
C ALA A 314 -15.04 0.77 -1.69
N ARG A 315 -16.16 0.53 -2.37
CA ARG A 315 -16.31 -0.62 -3.25
C ARG A 315 -15.62 -0.36 -4.59
N PHE A 316 -14.67 -1.23 -4.93
CA PHE A 316 -14.03 -1.22 -6.24
C PHE A 316 -15.03 -1.56 -7.33
N ASN A 317 -15.00 -0.79 -8.43
CA ASN A 317 -15.82 -1.02 -9.60
C ASN A 317 -14.91 -1.10 -10.85
N PRO A 318 -14.73 -2.31 -11.44
CA PRO A 318 -13.91 -2.48 -12.65
C PRO A 318 -14.40 -1.67 -13.84
N ASP A 319 -15.71 -1.59 -14.06
CA ASP A 319 -16.28 -0.83 -15.19
C ASP A 319 -15.99 0.67 -15.06
N LYS A 320 -16.01 1.17 -13.82
CA LYS A 320 -15.64 2.57 -13.55
C LYS A 320 -14.15 2.83 -13.82
N ALA A 321 -13.28 1.85 -13.55
CA ALA A 321 -11.86 1.94 -13.89
C ALA A 321 -11.65 2.07 -15.41
N VAL A 322 -12.36 1.27 -16.20
CA VAL A 322 -12.36 1.37 -17.66
C VAL A 322 -12.90 2.71 -18.13
N TRP A 323 -14.00 3.17 -17.54
CA TRP A 323 -14.60 4.48 -17.87
C TRP A 323 -13.60 5.62 -17.62
N PHE A 324 -12.84 5.62 -16.54
CA PHE A 324 -11.78 6.61 -16.32
C PHE A 324 -10.77 6.58 -17.45
N ASN A 325 -10.35 5.40 -17.89
CA ASN A 325 -9.38 5.27 -18.97
C ASN A 325 -9.91 5.87 -20.28
N GLU A 326 -11.17 5.58 -20.64
CA GLU A 326 -11.85 6.19 -21.80
C GLU A 326 -11.85 7.72 -21.71
N GLN A 327 -12.21 8.28 -20.54
CA GLN A 327 -12.27 9.74 -20.38
C GLN A 327 -10.90 10.40 -20.59
N TYR A 328 -9.84 9.79 -20.05
CA TYR A 328 -8.48 10.32 -20.21
C TYR A 328 -7.93 10.12 -21.63
N ILE A 329 -8.27 9.04 -22.32
CA ILE A 329 -7.91 8.84 -23.73
C ILE A 329 -8.53 9.94 -24.59
N ARG A 330 -9.80 10.24 -24.38
CA ARG A 330 -10.57 11.23 -25.15
C ARG A 330 -10.25 12.68 -24.79
N SER A 331 -9.69 12.92 -23.60
CA SER A 331 -9.40 14.28 -23.14
C SER A 331 -8.17 14.89 -23.81
N GLY A 332 -8.22 16.20 -24.07
CA GLY A 332 -7.08 16.97 -24.57
C GLY A 332 -6.75 16.73 -26.05
N ASP A 333 -5.53 17.09 -26.46
CA ASP A 333 -5.06 16.95 -27.83
C ASP A 333 -4.75 15.50 -28.17
N SER A 334 -5.43 14.94 -29.16
CA SER A 334 -5.25 13.57 -29.64
C SER A 334 -3.86 13.30 -30.21
N SER A 335 -3.14 14.33 -30.65
CA SER A 335 -1.79 14.20 -31.21
C SER A 335 -0.78 13.58 -30.20
N ARG A 336 -1.02 13.71 -28.91
CA ARG A 336 -0.22 13.08 -27.86
C ARG A 336 -0.19 11.55 -27.91
N TRP A 337 -1.16 10.96 -28.59
CA TRP A 337 -1.28 9.51 -28.73
C TRP A 337 -0.59 8.94 -29.96
N ILE A 338 -0.04 9.76 -30.85
CA ILE A 338 0.61 9.30 -32.11
C ILE A 338 1.76 8.32 -31.78
N GLU A 339 2.72 8.74 -30.97
CA GLU A 339 3.86 7.89 -30.63
C GLU A 339 3.47 6.66 -29.77
N PRO A 340 2.61 6.79 -28.73
CA PRO A 340 2.06 5.63 -28.03
C PRO A 340 1.32 4.65 -28.95
N LEU A 341 0.50 5.14 -29.88
CA LEU A 341 -0.22 4.32 -30.84
C LEU A 341 0.72 3.50 -31.74
N LYS A 342 1.74 4.15 -32.33
CA LYS A 342 2.76 3.48 -33.14
C LYS A 342 3.49 2.39 -32.36
N LYS A 343 3.88 2.68 -31.10
CA LYS A 343 4.57 1.73 -30.25
C LYS A 343 3.71 0.53 -29.87
N LEU A 344 2.44 0.75 -29.59
CA LEU A 344 1.50 -0.33 -29.23
C LEU A 344 1.12 -1.22 -30.41
N ASN A 345 1.21 -0.68 -31.62
CA ASN A 345 0.82 -1.34 -32.88
C ASN A 345 2.00 -1.37 -33.86
N GLU A 346 3.21 -1.68 -33.40
CA GLU A 346 4.45 -1.58 -34.18
C GLU A 346 4.40 -2.43 -35.44
N ASP A 347 3.80 -3.60 -35.38
CA ASP A 347 3.69 -4.51 -36.54
C ASP A 347 2.86 -3.95 -37.68
N THR A 348 1.89 -3.10 -37.39
CA THR A 348 0.94 -2.58 -38.39
C THR A 348 1.13 -1.09 -38.69
N MET A 349 1.56 -0.30 -37.70
CA MET A 349 1.56 1.17 -37.79
C MET A 349 2.95 1.81 -37.78
N LYS A 350 4.03 1.00 -37.78
CA LYS A 350 5.41 1.50 -37.74
C LYS A 350 5.72 2.48 -38.86
N GLU A 351 5.27 2.15 -40.07
CA GLU A 351 5.54 2.93 -41.30
C GLU A 351 4.50 4.04 -41.55
N TRP A 352 3.50 4.18 -40.68
CA TRP A 352 2.48 5.20 -40.82
C TRP A 352 3.02 6.60 -40.54
N SER A 353 2.64 7.56 -41.37
CA SER A 353 2.91 8.97 -41.13
C SER A 353 2.11 9.47 -39.92
N ASN A 354 2.57 10.55 -39.30
CA ASN A 354 1.83 11.17 -38.18
C ASN A 354 0.45 11.66 -38.59
N ILE A 355 0.27 12.04 -39.86
CA ILE A 355 -1.03 12.44 -40.43
C ILE A 355 -1.99 11.25 -40.43
N GLN A 356 -1.53 10.07 -40.89
CA GLN A 356 -2.35 8.85 -40.91
C GLN A 356 -2.72 8.43 -39.48
N CYS A 357 -1.75 8.45 -38.54
CA CYS A 357 -2.03 8.17 -37.13
C CYS A 357 -3.05 9.14 -36.56
N GLN A 358 -2.93 10.45 -36.86
CA GLN A 358 -3.88 11.45 -36.40
C GLN A 358 -5.30 11.19 -36.93
N GLN A 359 -5.44 10.89 -38.19
CA GLN A 359 -6.74 10.57 -38.80
C GLN A 359 -7.39 9.35 -38.15
N VAL A 360 -6.60 8.33 -37.82
CA VAL A 360 -7.10 7.13 -37.15
C VAL A 360 -7.49 7.45 -35.70
N LEU A 361 -6.69 8.23 -34.99
CA LEU A 361 -7.05 8.68 -33.64
C LEU A 361 -8.37 9.45 -33.62
N ASP A 362 -8.54 10.42 -34.53
CA ASP A 362 -9.76 11.21 -34.65
C ASP A 362 -11.01 10.37 -34.95
N MET A 363 -10.84 9.23 -35.64
CA MET A 363 -11.94 8.31 -35.94
C MET A 363 -12.23 7.31 -34.82
N MET A 364 -11.22 6.90 -34.08
CA MET A 364 -11.30 5.72 -33.22
C MET A 364 -11.37 6.05 -31.73
N LEU A 365 -10.87 7.20 -31.24
CA LEU A 365 -10.82 7.51 -29.81
C LEU A 365 -12.19 7.46 -29.10
N GLU A 366 -13.26 7.81 -29.82
CA GLU A 366 -14.63 7.71 -29.28
C GLU A 366 -15.17 6.27 -29.21
N ARG A 367 -14.46 5.29 -29.81
CA ARG A 367 -14.92 3.91 -29.99
C ARG A 367 -14.14 2.88 -29.19
N VAL A 368 -13.00 3.28 -28.65
CA VAL A 368 -12.09 2.38 -27.93
C VAL A 368 -12.03 2.73 -26.45
N GLN A 369 -11.76 1.73 -25.65
CA GLN A 369 -11.52 1.84 -24.22
C GLN A 369 -10.02 1.93 -23.91
N PHE A 370 -9.21 1.32 -24.77
CA PHE A 370 -7.76 1.30 -24.67
C PHE A 370 -7.12 1.59 -26.03
N LEU A 371 -5.98 2.29 -26.03
CA LEU A 371 -5.29 2.66 -27.28
C LEU A 371 -4.86 1.45 -28.13
N HIS A 372 -4.53 0.32 -27.48
CA HIS A 372 -4.12 -0.89 -28.22
C HIS A 372 -5.25 -1.50 -29.05
N GLU A 373 -6.52 -1.29 -28.67
CA GLU A 373 -7.69 -1.79 -29.42
C GLU A 373 -7.79 -1.19 -30.81
N ILE A 374 -7.15 -0.05 -31.05
CA ILE A 374 -7.10 0.55 -32.38
C ILE A 374 -6.44 -0.41 -33.37
N GLY A 375 -5.43 -1.18 -32.96
CA GLY A 375 -4.78 -2.21 -33.75
C GLY A 375 -5.73 -3.33 -34.17
N ASP A 376 -6.68 -3.70 -33.36
CA ASP A 376 -7.69 -4.74 -33.66
C ASP A 376 -8.62 -4.29 -34.82
N HIS A 377 -8.69 -2.99 -35.05
CA HIS A 377 -9.47 -2.37 -36.15
C HIS A 377 -8.64 -1.99 -37.38
N ALA A 378 -7.40 -2.47 -37.48
CA ALA A 378 -6.50 -2.15 -38.63
C ALA A 378 -7.13 -2.44 -40.01
N TYR A 379 -8.06 -3.38 -40.07
CA TYR A 379 -8.83 -3.69 -41.28
C TYR A 379 -9.64 -2.50 -41.84
N LEU A 380 -9.90 -1.47 -41.04
CA LEU A 380 -10.56 -0.23 -41.48
C LEU A 380 -9.61 0.70 -42.23
N PHE A 381 -8.31 0.52 -42.06
CA PHE A 381 -7.28 1.42 -42.60
C PHE A 381 -6.30 0.72 -43.53
N GLU A 382 -6.28 -0.61 -43.51
CA GLU A 382 -5.48 -1.43 -44.42
C GLU A 382 -6.39 -2.15 -45.41
N GLY A 383 -6.05 -2.10 -46.70
CA GLY A 383 -6.73 -2.92 -47.69
C GLY A 383 -6.58 -4.41 -47.35
N PRO A 384 -7.61 -5.22 -47.61
CA PRO A 384 -7.55 -6.66 -47.36
C PRO A 384 -6.42 -7.31 -48.18
N LYS A 385 -5.51 -8.02 -47.48
CA LYS A 385 -4.37 -8.74 -48.07
C LYS A 385 -4.81 -10.02 -48.78
N ASN A 386 -5.92 -10.61 -48.38
CA ASN A 386 -6.51 -11.81 -48.99
C ASN A 386 -8.00 -11.62 -49.18
N PHE A 387 -8.50 -12.09 -50.30
CA PHE A 387 -9.90 -12.03 -50.65
C PHE A 387 -10.49 -13.44 -50.71
N ASP A 388 -11.66 -13.65 -50.08
CA ASP A 388 -12.43 -14.88 -50.26
C ASP A 388 -13.03 -14.88 -51.66
N GLU A 389 -12.44 -15.68 -52.58
CA GLU A 389 -12.88 -15.77 -53.96
C GLU A 389 -14.36 -16.13 -54.12
N LYS A 390 -14.92 -16.94 -53.21
CA LYS A 390 -16.35 -17.31 -53.25
C LYS A 390 -17.21 -16.10 -52.92
N LEU A 391 -16.76 -15.26 -51.97
CA LEU A 391 -17.47 -14.06 -51.60
C LEU A 391 -17.41 -13.00 -52.70
N ILE A 392 -16.24 -12.86 -53.36
CA ILE A 392 -16.05 -11.97 -54.52
C ILE A 392 -16.99 -12.39 -55.63
N ARG A 393 -16.98 -13.65 -56.08
CA ARG A 393 -17.86 -14.16 -57.12
C ARG A 393 -19.35 -14.02 -56.80
N LYS A 394 -19.74 -14.07 -55.52
CA LYS A 394 -21.12 -13.94 -55.08
C LYS A 394 -21.58 -12.48 -54.93
N LYS A 395 -20.72 -11.58 -54.47
CA LYS A 395 -21.08 -10.21 -54.11
C LYS A 395 -20.60 -9.13 -55.05
N TRP A 396 -19.47 -9.37 -55.74
CA TRP A 396 -18.88 -8.42 -56.67
C TRP A 396 -19.37 -8.74 -58.08
N LYS A 397 -20.45 -8.12 -58.45
CA LYS A 397 -20.96 -8.23 -59.83
C LYS A 397 -20.34 -7.15 -60.69
N PRO A 398 -20.16 -7.38 -62.01
CA PRO A 398 -19.59 -6.38 -62.93
C PRO A 398 -20.28 -5.02 -62.85
N GLU A 399 -21.57 -5.00 -62.51
CA GLU A 399 -22.40 -3.80 -62.40
C GLU A 399 -22.14 -2.99 -61.15
N THR A 400 -21.41 -3.55 -60.16
CA THR A 400 -21.06 -2.92 -58.91
C THR A 400 -19.57 -2.58 -58.78
N ALA A 401 -18.78 -2.83 -59.80
CA ALA A 401 -17.37 -2.50 -59.92
C ALA A 401 -17.21 -1.13 -60.61
N GLY A 402 -17.54 -0.07 -59.90
CA GLY A 402 -17.37 1.30 -60.34
C GLY A 402 -16.41 2.04 -59.42
#